data_9bd4411df9f47201539e00e7ae5f83f1
#
_entry.id   9bd4411df9f47201539e00e7ae5f83f1
#
_cell.length_a   1.000
_cell.length_b   1.000
_cell.length_c   1.000
_cell.angle_alpha   90.00
_cell.angle_beta   90.00
_cell.angle_gamma   90.00
#
_symmetry.space_group_name_H-M   'P 1'
#
loop_
_entity.id
_entity.type
_entity.pdbx_description
1 polymer ?
#
loop_
_entity_poly.entity_id
_entity_poly.type
_entity_poly.pdbx_seq_one_letter_code
_entity_poly.pdbx_strand_id
1 'polypeptide(L)'
;MRAAYLVKYGASQTAFEVRETEKPSPLQDQVLIKVEAFGLNFADVMARLGLYKAAPPLPAILGYDVVGHIEACGSNITGLKVGDRVVALTRFGGYAEYAVAQEAMAHKIPEAMRVGEAVALATQYGTAYLLSHTMANLQEGDRVLIHAAAGGVGTALVQMALLKKCTVFGTCSSVEKMEYLKKLGVHHPINYREHDFEKEVRSLHKDTGLDVIFDPVGGTSVRKGFRLLGAGGRLLTFGVSSMNKNTSFFGKLKVLFQFGIYHPIQFLGGSKGMIGVNMLKVGEERPDKVANAMKAVIQMTEKGDVSPFVGAEYDIAQLAEAHQFLESRKSKGKIVVKW
;
A
#
# COMPACT_ATOMS: atom_id res chain seq x y z
N MET A 1 -23.82 11.69 10.97
CA MET A 1 -22.72 11.89 10.02
C MET A 1 -23.01 11.17 8.71
N ARG A 2 -22.41 11.60 7.60
CA ARG A 2 -22.48 10.87 6.33
C ARG A 2 -21.35 9.84 6.25
N ALA A 3 -21.63 8.71 5.62
CA ALA A 3 -20.64 7.67 5.34
C ALA A 3 -20.95 6.96 4.02
N ALA A 4 -19.91 6.52 3.28
CA ALA A 4 -20.05 5.75 2.07
C ALA A 4 -20.02 4.25 2.40
N TYR A 5 -21.17 3.61 2.27
CA TYR A 5 -21.36 2.19 2.50
C TYR A 5 -21.11 1.38 1.24
N LEU A 6 -20.28 0.38 1.32
CA LEU A 6 -20.27 -0.72 0.37
C LEU A 6 -21.52 -1.57 0.62
N VAL A 7 -22.49 -1.51 -0.29
CA VAL A 7 -23.82 -2.19 -0.14
C VAL A 7 -23.89 -3.49 -0.93
N LYS A 8 -23.08 -3.63 -1.97
CA LYS A 8 -22.97 -4.86 -2.75
C LYS A 8 -21.59 -4.99 -3.40
N TYR A 9 -21.18 -6.22 -3.66
CA TYR A 9 -19.94 -6.49 -4.38
C TYR A 9 -20.11 -6.25 -5.88
N GLY A 10 -19.05 -5.76 -6.55
CA GLY A 10 -19.02 -5.68 -8.01
C GLY A 10 -18.56 -4.34 -8.58
N ALA A 11 -19.27 -3.84 -9.59
CA ALA A 11 -18.91 -2.61 -10.29
C ALA A 11 -18.99 -1.39 -9.35
N SER A 12 -18.02 -0.48 -9.45
CA SER A 12 -17.94 0.68 -8.55
C SER A 12 -19.14 1.61 -8.63
N GLN A 13 -19.76 1.73 -9.81
CA GLN A 13 -20.93 2.59 -10.08
C GLN A 13 -22.17 2.22 -9.25
N THR A 14 -22.25 0.99 -8.77
CA THR A 14 -23.41 0.48 -8.04
C THR A 14 -23.08 -0.12 -6.68
N ALA A 15 -21.81 -0.07 -6.30
CA ALA A 15 -21.32 -0.73 -5.08
C ALA A 15 -21.48 0.13 -3.82
N PHE A 16 -21.46 1.45 -3.98
CA PHE A 16 -21.45 2.39 -2.86
C PHE A 16 -22.73 3.22 -2.79
N GLU A 17 -23.15 3.50 -1.57
CA GLU A 17 -24.21 4.45 -1.25
C GLU A 17 -23.75 5.35 -0.10
N VAL A 18 -23.90 6.67 -0.27
CA VAL A 18 -23.68 7.63 0.82
C VAL A 18 -24.96 7.70 1.65
N ARG A 19 -24.86 7.42 2.94
CA ARG A 19 -25.98 7.39 3.87
C ARG A 19 -25.67 8.22 5.11
N GLU A 20 -26.70 8.73 5.77
CA GLU A 20 -26.60 9.21 7.14
C GLU A 20 -26.53 8.03 8.11
N THR A 21 -25.69 8.16 9.12
CA THR A 21 -25.48 7.17 10.18
C THR A 21 -25.09 7.85 11.48
N GLU A 22 -25.16 7.12 12.58
CA GLU A 22 -24.71 7.62 13.87
C GLU A 22 -23.20 7.94 13.82
N LYS A 23 -22.82 9.04 14.46
CA LYS A 23 -21.43 9.41 14.67
C LYS A 23 -20.84 8.47 15.73
N PRO A 24 -19.73 7.77 15.45
CA PRO A 24 -19.15 6.85 16.41
C PRO A 24 -18.58 7.60 17.62
N SER A 25 -18.58 6.94 18.77
CA SER A 25 -17.88 7.42 19.96
C SER A 25 -16.57 6.65 20.12
N PRO A 26 -15.45 7.32 20.47
CA PRO A 26 -14.19 6.64 20.68
C PRO A 26 -14.24 5.80 21.96
N LEU A 27 -13.66 4.60 21.93
CA LEU A 27 -13.40 3.79 23.13
C LEU A 27 -12.25 4.40 23.94
N GLN A 28 -11.94 3.84 25.09
CA GLN A 28 -10.96 4.39 26.04
C GLN A 28 -9.59 4.69 25.41
N ASP A 29 -9.10 3.83 24.51
CA ASP A 29 -7.79 3.95 23.86
C ASP A 29 -7.89 4.44 22.41
N GLN A 30 -9.01 5.09 22.05
CA GLN A 30 -9.27 5.58 20.69
C GLN A 30 -9.45 7.08 20.64
N VAL A 31 -9.17 7.64 19.48
CA VAL A 31 -9.52 9.01 19.11
C VAL A 31 -10.59 9.00 18.03
N LEU A 32 -11.50 9.96 18.08
CA LEU A 32 -12.44 10.28 17.01
C LEU A 32 -11.85 11.40 16.15
N ILE A 33 -11.76 11.16 14.87
CA ILE A 33 -11.19 12.08 13.89
C ILE A 33 -12.32 12.61 13.01
N LYS A 34 -12.45 13.94 12.92
CA LYS A 34 -13.22 14.62 11.87
C LYS A 34 -12.38 14.58 10.60
N VAL A 35 -12.83 13.81 9.62
CA VAL A 35 -12.06 13.47 8.43
C VAL A 35 -12.09 14.62 7.41
N GLU A 36 -10.93 15.09 6.98
CA GLU A 36 -10.76 15.99 5.84
C GLU A 36 -10.74 15.22 4.52
N ALA A 37 -9.99 14.10 4.52
CA ALA A 37 -9.87 13.22 3.37
C ALA A 37 -9.46 11.81 3.80
N PHE A 38 -9.73 10.87 2.93
CA PHE A 38 -9.27 9.49 3.04
C PHE A 38 -8.59 9.03 1.75
N GLY A 39 -7.82 7.97 1.84
CA GLY A 39 -7.08 7.43 0.73
C GLY A 39 -7.66 6.14 0.18
N LEU A 40 -7.58 5.94 -1.14
CA LEU A 40 -7.88 4.67 -1.77
C LEU A 40 -6.64 3.79 -1.84
N ASN A 41 -6.82 2.52 -1.51
CA ASN A 41 -5.83 1.46 -1.60
C ASN A 41 -6.35 0.30 -2.44
N PHE A 42 -5.47 -0.50 -3.05
CA PHE A 42 -5.93 -1.63 -3.87
C PHE A 42 -6.70 -2.68 -3.06
N ALA A 43 -6.45 -2.75 -1.75
CA ALA A 43 -7.22 -3.57 -0.81
C ALA A 43 -8.71 -3.19 -0.78
N ASP A 44 -9.03 -1.89 -0.93
CA ASP A 44 -10.42 -1.40 -1.00
C ASP A 44 -11.11 -1.87 -2.28
N VAL A 45 -10.37 -1.91 -3.41
CA VAL A 45 -10.87 -2.50 -4.66
C VAL A 45 -11.13 -3.99 -4.48
N MET A 46 -10.22 -4.72 -3.83
CA MET A 46 -10.39 -6.16 -3.54
C MET A 46 -11.58 -6.40 -2.59
N ALA A 47 -11.78 -5.54 -1.60
CA ALA A 47 -12.92 -5.60 -0.69
C ALA A 47 -14.24 -5.36 -1.45
N ARG A 48 -14.30 -4.30 -2.28
CA ARG A 48 -15.45 -4.01 -3.14
C ARG A 48 -15.78 -5.16 -4.10
N LEU A 49 -14.77 -5.87 -4.58
CA LEU A 49 -14.96 -7.05 -5.43
C LEU A 49 -15.32 -8.32 -4.65
N GLY A 50 -15.37 -8.30 -3.30
CA GLY A 50 -15.62 -9.47 -2.47
C GLY A 50 -14.47 -10.47 -2.43
N LEU A 51 -13.25 -10.02 -2.74
CA LEU A 51 -12.03 -10.84 -2.78
C LEU A 51 -11.15 -10.66 -1.54
N TYR A 52 -11.51 -9.75 -0.64
CA TYR A 52 -10.74 -9.45 0.57
C TYR A 52 -11.43 -10.00 1.81
N LYS A 53 -10.95 -11.16 2.29
CA LYS A 53 -11.59 -11.91 3.39
C LYS A 53 -11.65 -11.16 4.73
N ALA A 54 -10.73 -10.21 4.95
CA ALA A 54 -10.70 -9.42 6.18
C ALA A 54 -11.70 -8.25 6.18
N ALA A 55 -12.34 -7.97 5.02
CA ALA A 55 -13.37 -6.93 4.95
C ALA A 55 -14.59 -7.32 5.79
N PRO A 56 -15.24 -6.35 6.48
CA PRO A 56 -16.45 -6.62 7.22
C PRO A 56 -17.60 -7.05 6.28
N PRO A 57 -18.62 -7.76 6.82
CA PRO A 57 -19.81 -8.13 6.04
C PRO A 57 -20.58 -6.89 5.57
N LEU A 58 -21.28 -7.04 4.46
CA LEU A 58 -22.12 -5.97 3.92
C LEU A 58 -23.37 -5.73 4.79
N PRO A 59 -23.86 -4.46 4.90
CA PRO A 59 -23.23 -3.24 4.38
C PRO A 59 -22.03 -2.80 5.24
N ALA A 60 -20.97 -2.25 4.63
CA ALA A 60 -19.74 -1.93 5.33
C ALA A 60 -19.15 -0.57 4.91
N ILE A 61 -18.56 0.15 5.84
CA ILE A 61 -17.75 1.34 5.56
C ILE A 61 -16.29 0.88 5.42
N LEU A 62 -15.71 1.05 4.23
CA LEU A 62 -14.32 0.71 3.95
C LEU A 62 -13.36 1.83 4.38
N GLY A 63 -12.08 1.73 3.97
CA GLY A 63 -11.05 2.74 4.18
C GLY A 63 -10.10 2.39 5.31
N TYR A 64 -8.79 2.58 5.02
CA TYR A 64 -7.70 2.23 5.92
C TYR A 64 -6.91 3.43 6.42
N ASP A 65 -7.00 4.56 5.74
CA ASP A 65 -6.20 5.75 6.02
C ASP A 65 -7.01 7.03 5.87
N VAL A 66 -6.90 7.87 6.89
CA VAL A 66 -7.59 9.16 6.97
C VAL A 66 -6.64 10.26 7.44
N VAL A 67 -6.97 11.48 7.06
CA VAL A 67 -6.39 12.71 7.60
C VAL A 67 -7.52 13.58 8.12
N GLY A 68 -7.31 14.25 9.24
CA GLY A 68 -8.30 15.17 9.82
C GLY A 68 -7.88 15.65 11.19
N HIS A 69 -8.81 16.27 11.89
CA HIS A 69 -8.61 16.82 13.23
C HIS A 69 -9.29 15.95 14.28
N ILE A 70 -8.64 15.78 15.42
CA ILE A 70 -9.23 15.06 16.55
C ILE A 70 -10.41 15.85 17.10
N GLU A 71 -11.58 15.23 17.10
CA GLU A 71 -12.85 15.75 17.61
C GLU A 71 -13.09 15.34 19.06
N ALA A 72 -12.69 14.12 19.43
CA ALA A 72 -12.82 13.60 20.79
C ALA A 72 -11.74 12.55 21.09
N CYS A 73 -11.38 12.44 22.36
CA CYS A 73 -10.43 11.45 22.87
C CYS A 73 -11.11 10.53 23.88
N GLY A 74 -10.75 9.23 23.84
CA GLY A 74 -11.07 8.30 24.90
C GLY A 74 -10.30 8.61 26.19
N SER A 75 -10.74 8.03 27.31
CA SER A 75 -10.25 8.37 28.66
C SER A 75 -8.76 8.04 28.89
N ASN A 76 -8.20 7.10 28.14
CA ASN A 76 -6.80 6.67 28.32
C ASN A 76 -5.82 7.41 27.39
N ILE A 77 -6.31 8.30 26.52
CA ILE A 77 -5.47 9.03 25.56
C ILE A 77 -4.61 10.06 26.29
N THR A 78 -3.31 9.99 26.08
CA THR A 78 -2.34 10.90 26.72
C THR A 78 -1.44 11.64 25.75
N GLY A 79 -1.18 11.08 24.57
CA GLY A 79 -0.26 11.63 23.57
C GLY A 79 -0.92 12.57 22.57
N LEU A 80 -2.25 12.57 22.50
CA LEU A 80 -3.07 13.33 21.55
C LEU A 80 -4.14 14.13 22.28
N LYS A 81 -4.62 15.21 21.66
CA LYS A 81 -5.69 16.05 22.20
C LYS A 81 -6.65 16.52 21.11
N VAL A 82 -7.84 16.93 21.52
CA VAL A 82 -8.82 17.59 20.64
C VAL A 82 -8.19 18.80 19.93
N GLY A 83 -8.43 18.88 18.64
CA GLY A 83 -7.87 19.89 17.74
C GLY A 83 -6.53 19.51 17.10
N ASP A 84 -5.82 18.49 17.57
CA ASP A 84 -4.61 18.03 16.88
C ASP A 84 -4.94 17.52 15.47
N ARG A 85 -4.20 17.99 14.46
CA ARG A 85 -4.29 17.46 13.11
C ARG A 85 -3.46 16.19 13.00
N VAL A 86 -4.09 15.13 12.50
CA VAL A 86 -3.48 13.79 12.48
C VAL A 86 -3.67 13.08 11.15
N VAL A 87 -2.71 12.20 10.82
CA VAL A 87 -2.89 11.11 9.88
C VAL A 87 -3.08 9.83 10.67
N ALA A 88 -4.03 8.99 10.28
CA ALA A 88 -4.30 7.77 11.01
C ALA A 88 -4.55 6.57 10.10
N LEU A 89 -4.13 5.40 10.58
CA LEU A 89 -4.55 4.11 10.06
C LEU A 89 -5.82 3.66 10.81
N THR A 90 -6.88 3.40 10.05
CA THR A 90 -8.10 2.79 10.54
C THR A 90 -8.15 1.32 10.12
N ARG A 91 -8.85 0.47 10.86
CA ARG A 91 -9.02 -0.93 10.43
C ARG A 91 -10.14 -1.10 9.41
N PHE A 92 -10.91 -0.15 9.14
CA PHE A 92 -12.02 0.11 8.24
C PHE A 92 -12.70 1.38 8.78
N GLY A 93 -13.77 1.83 8.14
CA GLY A 93 -14.53 2.99 8.62
C GLY A 93 -13.98 4.35 8.15
N GLY A 94 -12.92 4.35 7.33
CA GLY A 94 -12.32 5.60 6.85
C GLY A 94 -13.17 6.35 5.80
N TYR A 95 -14.12 5.67 5.14
CA TYR A 95 -15.00 6.30 4.14
C TYR A 95 -16.18 7.01 4.81
N ALA A 96 -15.92 7.85 5.78
CA ALA A 96 -16.91 8.57 6.57
C ALA A 96 -16.42 9.96 6.96
N GLU A 97 -17.35 10.88 7.30
CA GLU A 97 -17.01 12.21 7.83
C GLU A 97 -16.30 12.14 9.19
N TYR A 98 -16.46 11.03 9.91
CA TYR A 98 -15.78 10.77 11.18
C TYR A 98 -15.31 9.33 11.22
N ALA A 99 -14.10 9.12 11.68
CA ALA A 99 -13.49 7.81 11.84
C ALA A 99 -12.85 7.66 13.20
N VAL A 100 -12.86 6.45 13.75
CA VAL A 100 -12.13 6.13 14.98
C VAL A 100 -10.82 5.43 14.66
N ALA A 101 -9.78 5.77 15.43
CA ALA A 101 -8.47 5.13 15.33
C ALA A 101 -7.92 4.85 16.75
N GLN A 102 -7.13 3.79 16.88
CA GLN A 102 -6.34 3.57 18.10
C GLN A 102 -5.28 4.68 18.22
N GLU A 103 -4.97 5.15 19.43
CA GLU A 103 -3.95 6.18 19.67
C GLU A 103 -2.63 5.83 18.97
N ALA A 104 -2.17 4.58 19.09
CA ALA A 104 -0.93 4.11 18.50
C ALA A 104 -0.91 4.20 16.95
N MET A 105 -2.08 4.30 16.32
CA MET A 105 -2.24 4.38 14.86
C MET A 105 -2.51 5.80 14.35
N ALA A 106 -2.66 6.78 15.24
CA ALA A 106 -2.89 8.18 14.92
C ALA A 106 -1.64 9.01 15.26
N HIS A 107 -1.16 9.77 14.30
CA HIS A 107 0.08 10.53 14.45
C HIS A 107 -0.13 11.98 14.06
N LYS A 108 0.37 12.90 14.89
CA LYS A 108 0.34 14.35 14.60
C LYS A 108 1.12 14.64 13.33
N ILE A 109 0.59 15.56 12.55
CA ILE A 109 1.21 16.09 11.35
C ILE A 109 1.15 17.63 11.39
N PRO A 110 2.09 18.32 10.70
CA PRO A 110 2.02 19.78 10.57
C PRO A 110 0.73 20.25 9.90
N GLU A 111 0.18 21.37 10.37
CA GLU A 111 -1.00 22.01 9.74
C GLU A 111 -0.76 22.36 8.27
N ALA A 112 0.46 22.76 7.92
CA ALA A 112 0.85 23.14 6.57
C ALA A 112 1.02 21.94 5.61
N MET A 113 1.02 20.69 6.11
CA MET A 113 1.18 19.51 5.25
C MET A 113 -0.05 19.35 4.36
N ARG A 114 0.16 19.21 3.05
CA ARG A 114 -0.94 19.02 2.10
C ARG A 114 -1.71 17.73 2.41
N VAL A 115 -3.05 17.80 2.39
CA VAL A 115 -3.95 16.70 2.76
C VAL A 115 -3.61 15.41 2.03
N GLY A 116 -3.41 15.47 0.72
CA GLY A 116 -3.10 14.29 -0.08
C GLY A 116 -1.74 13.66 0.24
N GLU A 117 -0.74 14.47 0.56
CA GLU A 117 0.58 13.99 1.03
C GLU A 117 0.43 13.26 2.36
N ALA A 118 -0.28 13.87 3.29
CA ALA A 118 -0.52 13.29 4.61
C ALA A 118 -1.26 11.93 4.51
N VAL A 119 -2.33 11.84 3.72
CA VAL A 119 -3.06 10.58 3.48
C VAL A 119 -2.15 9.49 2.92
N ALA A 120 -1.19 9.82 2.05
CA ALA A 120 -0.26 8.84 1.48
C ALA A 120 0.67 8.22 2.52
N LEU A 121 1.00 8.96 3.60
CA LEU A 121 1.93 8.49 4.64
C LEU A 121 1.44 7.22 5.33
N ALA A 122 0.17 7.14 5.67
CA ALA A 122 -0.37 6.05 6.47
C ALA A 122 -0.17 4.68 5.81
N THR A 123 -0.96 4.35 4.81
CA THR A 123 -0.90 3.01 4.21
C THR A 123 0.30 2.86 3.30
N GLN A 124 0.59 3.83 2.41
CA GLN A 124 1.58 3.61 1.35
C GLN A 124 3.01 3.73 1.86
N TYR A 125 3.35 4.85 2.49
CA TYR A 125 4.71 5.09 2.98
C TYR A 125 5.02 4.26 4.23
N GLY A 126 4.06 4.08 5.14
CA GLY A 126 4.20 3.19 6.29
C GLY A 126 4.47 1.74 5.85
N THR A 127 3.73 1.23 4.86
CA THR A 127 4.00 -0.09 4.27
C THR A 127 5.38 -0.16 3.62
N ALA A 128 5.74 0.84 2.82
CA ALA A 128 7.04 0.89 2.14
C ALA A 128 8.20 0.91 3.16
N TYR A 129 8.07 1.65 4.26
CA TYR A 129 9.08 1.69 5.33
C TYR A 129 9.23 0.33 6.01
N LEU A 130 8.14 -0.32 6.40
CA LEU A 130 8.17 -1.66 6.98
C LEU A 130 8.82 -2.67 6.05
N LEU A 131 8.47 -2.63 4.76
CA LEU A 131 9.05 -3.52 3.76
C LEU A 131 10.55 -3.27 3.57
N SER A 132 10.96 -2.01 3.36
CA SER A 132 12.32 -1.65 2.96
C SER A 132 13.31 -1.60 4.13
N HIS A 133 12.90 -1.01 5.26
CA HIS A 133 13.78 -0.79 6.41
C HIS A 133 13.70 -1.92 7.44
N THR A 134 12.48 -2.38 7.77
CA THR A 134 12.29 -3.35 8.85
C THR A 134 12.46 -4.80 8.38
N MET A 135 11.86 -5.17 7.23
CA MET A 135 11.81 -6.57 6.79
C MET A 135 12.92 -6.89 5.79
N ALA A 136 13.11 -6.07 4.78
CA ALA A 136 14.17 -6.25 3.80
C ALA A 136 15.53 -5.75 4.34
N ASN A 137 15.54 -4.71 5.15
CA ASN A 137 16.77 -4.05 5.64
C ASN A 137 17.71 -3.70 4.48
N LEU A 138 17.23 -2.81 3.58
CA LEU A 138 17.98 -2.39 2.40
C LEU A 138 19.35 -1.82 2.77
N GLN A 139 20.36 -2.25 2.05
CA GLN A 139 21.75 -1.79 2.18
C GLN A 139 22.16 -0.94 0.97
N GLU A 140 23.17 -0.10 1.16
CA GLU A 140 23.78 0.65 0.06
C GLU A 140 24.33 -0.33 -0.99
N GLY A 141 24.00 -0.07 -2.26
CA GLY A 141 24.43 -0.90 -3.38
C GLY A 141 23.52 -2.10 -3.69
N ASP A 142 22.48 -2.40 -2.86
CA ASP A 142 21.52 -3.45 -3.18
C ASP A 142 20.88 -3.22 -4.57
N ARG A 143 20.68 -4.30 -5.33
CA ARG A 143 19.92 -4.31 -6.58
C ARG A 143 18.49 -4.71 -6.28
N VAL A 144 17.59 -3.76 -6.46
CA VAL A 144 16.21 -3.86 -5.99
C VAL A 144 15.23 -3.87 -7.16
N LEU A 145 14.39 -4.89 -7.27
CA LEU A 145 13.27 -4.92 -8.20
C LEU A 145 11.98 -4.57 -7.47
N ILE A 146 11.27 -3.57 -7.98
CA ILE A 146 10.00 -3.12 -7.45
C ILE A 146 8.92 -3.33 -8.51
N HIS A 147 8.00 -4.27 -8.25
CA HIS A 147 6.84 -4.44 -9.10
C HIS A 147 5.78 -3.37 -8.80
N ALA A 148 5.03 -2.97 -9.84
CA ALA A 148 4.07 -1.85 -9.77
C ALA A 148 4.71 -0.56 -9.21
N ALA A 149 5.93 -0.25 -9.64
CA ALA A 149 6.78 0.81 -9.11
C ALA A 149 6.15 2.22 -9.19
N ALA A 150 5.27 2.48 -10.15
CA ALA A 150 4.54 3.75 -10.27
C ALA A 150 3.25 3.82 -9.42
N GLY A 151 2.87 2.75 -8.73
CA GLY A 151 1.76 2.76 -7.76
C GLY A 151 2.14 3.43 -6.44
N GLY A 152 1.19 3.55 -5.51
CA GLY A 152 1.43 4.27 -4.26
C GLY A 152 2.57 3.70 -3.41
N VAL A 153 2.50 2.42 -3.03
CA VAL A 153 3.59 1.75 -2.28
C VAL A 153 4.85 1.64 -3.13
N GLY A 154 4.69 1.39 -4.44
CA GLY A 154 5.84 1.30 -5.37
C GLY A 154 6.63 2.60 -5.44
N THR A 155 5.96 3.76 -5.58
CA THR A 155 6.60 5.08 -5.56
C THR A 155 7.36 5.34 -4.27
N ALA A 156 6.76 5.00 -3.12
CA ALA A 156 7.41 5.13 -1.82
C ALA A 156 8.65 4.21 -1.71
N LEU A 157 8.54 2.94 -2.13
CA LEU A 157 9.67 2.01 -2.16
C LEU A 157 10.81 2.48 -3.07
N VAL A 158 10.49 3.06 -4.23
CA VAL A 158 11.50 3.66 -5.13
C VAL A 158 12.27 4.76 -4.42
N GLN A 159 11.56 5.71 -3.79
CA GLN A 159 12.22 6.81 -3.06
C GLN A 159 13.11 6.28 -1.93
N MET A 160 12.64 5.33 -1.15
CA MET A 160 13.39 4.73 -0.04
C MET A 160 14.62 3.93 -0.53
N ALA A 161 14.49 3.21 -1.64
CA ALA A 161 15.61 2.47 -2.24
C ALA A 161 16.67 3.42 -2.80
N LEU A 162 16.25 4.51 -3.46
CA LEU A 162 17.17 5.54 -3.96
C LEU A 162 17.89 6.26 -2.83
N LEU A 163 17.18 6.58 -1.74
CA LEU A 163 17.78 7.18 -0.55
C LEU A 163 18.87 6.28 0.07
N LYS A 164 18.69 4.95 -0.04
CA LYS A 164 19.69 3.94 0.35
C LYS A 164 20.76 3.68 -0.72
N LYS A 165 20.78 4.46 -1.83
CA LYS A 165 21.68 4.32 -2.97
C LYS A 165 21.65 2.92 -3.60
N CYS A 166 20.47 2.30 -3.63
CA CYS A 166 20.26 1.03 -4.32
C CYS A 166 20.18 1.23 -5.85
N THR A 167 20.53 0.20 -6.60
CA THR A 167 20.21 0.15 -8.04
C THR A 167 18.78 -0.35 -8.22
N VAL A 168 17.88 0.49 -8.75
CA VAL A 168 16.44 0.23 -8.80
C VAL A 168 15.98 -0.19 -10.18
N PHE A 169 15.35 -1.37 -10.26
CA PHE A 169 14.54 -1.86 -11.37
C PHE A 169 13.07 -1.63 -11.01
N GLY A 170 12.31 -0.99 -11.90
CA GLY A 170 10.90 -0.68 -11.63
C GLY A 170 9.97 -1.17 -12.72
N THR A 171 9.02 -2.07 -12.42
CA THR A 171 8.05 -2.50 -13.44
C THR A 171 6.81 -1.61 -13.45
N CYS A 172 6.32 -1.30 -14.64
CA CYS A 172 5.10 -0.53 -14.86
C CYS A 172 4.34 -1.00 -16.10
N SER A 173 3.17 -0.40 -16.39
CA SER A 173 2.22 -0.88 -17.41
C SER A 173 2.09 0.03 -18.64
N SER A 174 2.86 1.11 -18.76
CA SER A 174 2.76 2.03 -19.87
C SER A 174 4.01 2.90 -20.02
N VAL A 175 4.19 3.46 -21.22
CA VAL A 175 5.28 4.40 -21.52
C VAL A 175 5.20 5.64 -20.60
N GLU A 176 4.00 6.18 -20.37
CA GLU A 176 3.80 7.33 -19.46
C GLU A 176 4.31 7.03 -18.04
N LYS A 177 4.09 5.80 -17.55
CA LYS A 177 4.61 5.38 -16.25
C LYS A 177 6.11 5.13 -16.28
N MET A 178 6.67 4.69 -17.39
CA MET A 178 8.13 4.62 -17.54
C MET A 178 8.77 5.99 -17.43
N GLU A 179 8.20 7.01 -18.10
CA GLU A 179 8.70 8.38 -18.01
C GLU A 179 8.59 8.94 -16.58
N TYR A 180 7.49 8.63 -15.89
CA TYR A 180 7.35 8.97 -14.47
C TYR A 180 8.45 8.32 -13.63
N LEU A 181 8.73 7.03 -13.83
CA LEU A 181 9.76 6.30 -13.08
C LEU A 181 11.18 6.82 -13.41
N LYS A 182 11.46 7.19 -14.66
CA LYS A 182 12.72 7.85 -15.03
C LYS A 182 12.90 9.18 -14.30
N LYS A 183 11.85 10.02 -14.28
CA LYS A 183 11.87 11.30 -13.54
C LYS A 183 12.05 11.11 -12.03
N LEU A 184 11.57 10.01 -11.48
CA LEU A 184 11.75 9.65 -10.07
C LEU A 184 13.16 9.11 -9.77
N GLY A 185 13.97 8.82 -10.79
CA GLY A 185 15.34 8.32 -10.65
C GLY A 185 15.49 6.81 -10.73
N VAL A 186 14.46 6.07 -11.18
CA VAL A 186 14.57 4.62 -11.38
C VAL A 186 15.59 4.32 -12.47
N HIS A 187 16.61 3.51 -12.18
CA HIS A 187 17.70 3.20 -13.08
C HIS A 187 17.24 2.39 -14.31
N HIS A 188 16.37 1.40 -14.07
CA HIS A 188 15.89 0.46 -15.08
C HIS A 188 14.36 0.33 -15.03
N PRO A 189 13.60 1.27 -15.64
CA PRO A 189 12.15 1.15 -15.76
C PRO A 189 11.79 0.14 -16.86
N ILE A 190 10.88 -0.80 -16.55
CA ILE A 190 10.50 -1.91 -17.44
C ILE A 190 8.98 -1.87 -17.66
N ASN A 191 8.54 -1.72 -18.92
CA ASN A 191 7.15 -1.90 -19.30
C ASN A 191 6.83 -3.40 -19.46
N TYR A 192 6.21 -4.00 -18.46
CA TYR A 192 5.91 -5.44 -18.45
C TYR A 192 4.86 -5.88 -19.49
N ARG A 193 4.21 -4.94 -20.17
CA ARG A 193 3.26 -5.26 -21.26
C ARG A 193 4.00 -5.50 -22.58
N GLU A 194 5.16 -4.92 -22.76
CA GLU A 194 5.98 -4.99 -23.97
C GLU A 194 7.14 -5.96 -23.79
N HIS A 195 7.67 -6.03 -22.58
CA HIS A 195 8.89 -6.78 -22.28
C HIS A 195 8.70 -7.74 -21.10
N ASP A 196 9.28 -8.93 -21.21
CA ASP A 196 9.36 -9.87 -20.08
C ASP A 196 10.41 -9.36 -19.09
N PHE A 197 9.97 -8.94 -17.89
CA PHE A 197 10.84 -8.36 -16.89
C PHE A 197 11.98 -9.30 -16.45
N GLU A 198 11.77 -10.63 -16.47
CA GLU A 198 12.83 -11.60 -16.12
C GLU A 198 13.95 -11.56 -17.17
N LYS A 199 13.60 -11.50 -18.45
CA LYS A 199 14.58 -11.39 -19.53
C LYS A 199 15.33 -10.06 -19.48
N GLU A 200 14.62 -8.94 -19.26
CA GLU A 200 15.22 -7.61 -19.15
C GLU A 200 16.23 -7.53 -17.99
N VAL A 201 15.84 -7.99 -16.81
CA VAL A 201 16.75 -8.00 -15.65
C VAL A 201 17.98 -8.87 -15.93
N ARG A 202 17.81 -10.06 -16.52
CA ARG A 202 18.94 -10.95 -16.85
C ARG A 202 19.87 -10.36 -17.92
N SER A 203 19.35 -9.60 -18.88
CA SER A 203 20.16 -8.97 -19.92
C SER A 203 21.09 -7.89 -19.35
N LEU A 204 20.63 -7.21 -18.30
CA LEU A 204 21.38 -6.13 -17.66
C LEU A 204 22.36 -6.64 -16.57
N HIS A 205 22.08 -7.81 -15.98
CA HIS A 205 22.90 -8.39 -14.91
C HIS A 205 23.08 -9.90 -15.13
N LYS A 206 24.00 -10.26 -16.06
CA LYS A 206 24.21 -11.66 -16.46
C LYS A 206 24.75 -12.56 -15.35
N ASP A 207 25.61 -12.03 -14.48
CA ASP A 207 26.44 -12.83 -13.56
C ASP A 207 26.04 -12.71 -12.08
N THR A 208 25.19 -11.77 -11.75
CA THR A 208 24.79 -11.50 -10.35
C THR A 208 23.28 -11.34 -10.25
N GLY A 209 22.66 -12.05 -9.30
CA GLY A 209 21.21 -11.92 -9.09
C GLY A 209 20.80 -10.63 -8.36
N LEU A 210 19.53 -10.44 -8.16
CA LEU A 210 18.95 -9.33 -7.38
C LEU A 210 19.08 -9.61 -5.88
N ASP A 211 19.23 -8.52 -5.11
CA ASP A 211 19.34 -8.60 -3.65
C ASP A 211 17.96 -8.52 -2.98
N VAL A 212 17.05 -7.68 -3.50
CA VAL A 212 15.71 -7.53 -2.94
C VAL A 212 14.66 -7.40 -4.06
N ILE A 213 13.52 -8.06 -3.85
CA ILE A 213 12.36 -7.94 -4.73
C ILE A 213 11.13 -7.62 -3.90
N PHE A 214 10.39 -6.57 -4.28
CA PHE A 214 9.11 -6.19 -3.72
C PHE A 214 7.97 -6.52 -4.68
N ASP A 215 7.09 -7.46 -4.31
CA ASP A 215 6.04 -7.99 -5.18
C ASP A 215 4.62 -7.86 -4.59
N PRO A 216 3.81 -6.88 -5.05
CA PRO A 216 2.38 -6.78 -4.74
C PRO A 216 1.50 -7.56 -5.73
N VAL A 217 2.07 -8.21 -6.75
CA VAL A 217 1.35 -8.80 -7.87
C VAL A 217 0.95 -10.25 -7.59
N GLY A 218 1.90 -11.04 -7.12
CA GLY A 218 1.69 -12.45 -6.81
C GLY A 218 1.70 -13.38 -8.03
N GLY A 219 1.57 -14.69 -7.79
CA GLY A 219 1.51 -15.68 -8.87
C GLY A 219 2.83 -15.80 -9.65
N THR A 220 2.75 -15.69 -10.97
CA THR A 220 3.92 -15.89 -11.85
C THR A 220 5.06 -14.90 -11.59
N SER A 221 4.77 -13.67 -11.12
CA SER A 221 5.82 -12.69 -10.80
C SER A 221 6.69 -13.15 -9.63
N VAL A 222 6.09 -13.74 -8.60
CA VAL A 222 6.82 -14.33 -7.46
C VAL A 222 7.76 -15.44 -7.93
N ARG A 223 7.27 -16.36 -8.78
CA ARG A 223 8.09 -17.46 -9.30
C ARG A 223 9.26 -16.97 -10.16
N LYS A 224 9.01 -16.01 -11.05
CA LYS A 224 10.05 -15.37 -11.87
C LYS A 224 11.04 -14.61 -11.00
N GLY A 225 10.53 -13.82 -10.05
CA GLY A 225 11.32 -13.06 -9.11
C GLY A 225 12.26 -13.94 -8.29
N PHE A 226 11.75 -15.04 -7.73
CA PHE A 226 12.58 -15.97 -6.95
C PHE A 226 13.77 -16.54 -7.75
N ARG A 227 13.61 -16.75 -9.07
CA ARG A 227 14.72 -17.18 -9.95
C ARG A 227 15.76 -16.06 -10.19
N LEU A 228 15.33 -14.80 -10.12
CA LEU A 228 16.21 -13.64 -10.29
C LEU A 228 17.04 -13.30 -9.06
N LEU A 229 16.67 -13.83 -7.88
CA LEU A 229 17.45 -13.57 -6.66
C LEU A 229 18.86 -14.15 -6.77
N GLY A 230 19.84 -13.37 -6.33
CA GLY A 230 21.20 -13.82 -6.04
C GLY A 230 21.31 -14.51 -4.69
N ALA A 231 22.52 -14.95 -4.33
CA ALA A 231 22.82 -15.46 -2.98
C ALA A 231 22.66 -14.34 -1.95
N GLY A 232 22.00 -14.61 -0.83
CA GLY A 232 21.61 -13.63 0.17
C GLY A 232 20.37 -12.82 -0.20
N GLY A 233 19.82 -13.01 -1.39
CA GLY A 233 18.65 -12.29 -1.90
C GLY A 233 17.35 -12.69 -1.25
N ARG A 234 16.40 -11.75 -1.16
CA ARG A 234 15.09 -11.91 -0.50
C ARG A 234 13.94 -11.30 -1.31
N LEU A 235 12.86 -12.06 -1.44
CA LEU A 235 11.62 -11.61 -2.09
C LEU A 235 10.56 -11.35 -1.03
N LEU A 236 9.99 -10.16 -1.04
CA LEU A 236 8.87 -9.78 -0.18
C LEU A 236 7.59 -9.70 -1.00
N THR A 237 6.63 -10.60 -0.73
CA THR A 237 5.31 -10.55 -1.36
C THR A 237 4.29 -9.98 -0.37
N PHE A 238 3.60 -8.91 -0.78
CA PHE A 238 2.67 -8.17 0.09
C PHE A 238 1.32 -7.89 -0.57
N GLY A 239 1.02 -8.62 -1.64
CA GLY A 239 -0.25 -8.51 -2.34
C GLY A 239 -0.48 -9.63 -3.34
N VAL A 240 -1.70 -9.67 -3.86
CA VAL A 240 -2.14 -10.65 -4.86
C VAL A 240 -2.98 -9.95 -5.93
N SER A 241 -2.51 -8.79 -6.41
CA SER A 241 -3.27 -7.96 -7.35
C SER A 241 -3.51 -8.61 -8.72
N SER A 242 -2.89 -9.75 -8.99
CA SER A 242 -3.17 -10.58 -10.18
C SER A 242 -4.44 -11.43 -10.06
N MET A 243 -5.00 -11.59 -8.86
CA MET A 243 -6.22 -12.39 -8.67
C MET A 243 -7.46 -11.68 -9.23
N ASN A 244 -8.23 -12.38 -10.07
CA ASN A 244 -9.49 -11.93 -10.65
C ASN A 244 -10.69 -12.64 -10.02
N LYS A 245 -11.85 -11.95 -10.01
CA LYS A 245 -13.13 -12.42 -9.45
C LYS A 245 -13.67 -13.69 -10.12
N ASN A 246 -13.37 -13.89 -11.39
CA ASN A 246 -13.95 -14.97 -12.21
C ASN A 246 -13.11 -16.26 -12.23
N THR A 247 -12.36 -16.54 -11.16
CA THR A 247 -11.62 -17.79 -11.08
C THR A 247 -12.52 -18.89 -10.55
N SER A 248 -12.87 -19.84 -11.46
CA SER A 248 -13.45 -21.15 -11.10
C SER A 248 -12.54 -21.87 -10.09
N PHE A 249 -13.02 -22.95 -9.50
CA PHE A 249 -12.20 -23.80 -8.62
C PHE A 249 -10.84 -24.16 -9.26
N PHE A 250 -10.85 -24.57 -10.53
CA PHE A 250 -9.62 -24.83 -11.30
C PHE A 250 -8.76 -23.58 -11.51
N GLY A 251 -9.39 -22.40 -11.64
CA GLY A 251 -8.68 -21.13 -11.73
C GLY A 251 -7.96 -20.76 -10.42
N LYS A 252 -8.55 -21.04 -9.27
CA LYS A 252 -7.89 -20.86 -7.96
C LYS A 252 -6.70 -21.79 -7.80
N LEU A 253 -6.85 -23.05 -8.21
CA LEU A 253 -5.76 -24.03 -8.22
C LEU A 253 -4.63 -23.61 -9.16
N LYS A 254 -4.97 -23.10 -10.35
CA LYS A 254 -3.98 -22.53 -11.31
C LYS A 254 -3.19 -21.37 -10.71
N VAL A 255 -3.86 -20.45 -10.01
CA VAL A 255 -3.18 -19.33 -9.31
C VAL A 255 -2.21 -19.85 -8.27
N LEU A 256 -2.60 -20.87 -7.47
CA LEU A 256 -1.72 -21.48 -6.48
C LEU A 256 -0.46 -22.07 -7.15
N PHE A 257 -0.61 -22.79 -8.24
CA PHE A 257 0.52 -23.33 -9.01
C PHE A 257 1.38 -22.23 -9.66
N GLN A 258 0.80 -21.08 -9.99
CA GLN A 258 1.54 -19.94 -10.52
C GLN A 258 2.51 -19.32 -9.51
N PHE A 259 2.19 -19.37 -8.21
CA PHE A 259 3.13 -18.94 -7.17
C PHE A 259 4.38 -19.83 -7.12
N GLY A 260 4.26 -21.08 -7.49
CA GLY A 260 5.33 -22.09 -7.41
C GLY A 260 5.23 -22.91 -6.13
N ILE A 261 5.92 -24.05 -6.16
CA ILE A 261 6.09 -24.92 -4.99
C ILE A 261 7.54 -24.78 -4.54
N TYR A 262 7.74 -24.47 -3.27
CA TYR A 262 9.06 -24.22 -2.68
C TYR A 262 9.34 -25.24 -1.58
N HIS A 263 10.50 -25.88 -1.66
CA HIS A 263 10.99 -26.77 -0.62
C HIS A 263 12.11 -26.08 0.18
N PRO A 264 12.20 -26.26 1.51
CA PRO A 264 13.23 -25.62 2.35
C PRO A 264 14.67 -25.75 1.82
N ILE A 265 15.00 -26.88 1.22
CA ILE A 265 16.31 -27.13 0.59
C ILE A 265 16.64 -26.12 -0.53
N GLN A 266 15.63 -25.60 -1.25
CA GLN A 266 15.87 -24.62 -2.31
C GLN A 266 16.29 -23.26 -1.74
N PHE A 267 15.79 -22.91 -0.56
CA PHE A 267 16.22 -21.71 0.16
C PHE A 267 17.65 -21.83 0.65
N LEU A 268 17.95 -22.98 1.29
CA LEU A 268 19.29 -23.25 1.82
C LEU A 268 20.34 -23.35 0.68
N GLY A 269 20.09 -24.17 -0.35
CA GLY A 269 21.03 -24.37 -1.45
C GLY A 269 21.28 -23.14 -2.31
N GLY A 270 20.27 -22.24 -2.42
CA GLY A 270 20.39 -20.97 -3.16
C GLY A 270 20.77 -19.79 -2.28
N SER A 271 20.86 -19.94 -0.96
CA SER A 271 20.97 -18.83 0.01
C SER A 271 19.96 -17.72 -0.25
N LYS A 272 18.68 -18.08 -0.41
CA LYS A 272 17.61 -17.14 -0.78
C LYS A 272 16.52 -17.13 0.27
N GLY A 273 15.78 -16.01 0.37
CA GLY A 273 14.67 -15.86 1.28
C GLY A 273 13.37 -15.46 0.58
N MET A 274 12.22 -15.81 1.21
CA MET A 274 10.91 -15.28 0.83
C MET A 274 10.14 -14.89 2.08
N ILE A 275 9.53 -13.71 2.07
CA ILE A 275 8.76 -13.16 3.17
C ILE A 275 7.37 -12.82 2.67
N GLY A 276 6.33 -13.40 3.27
CA GLY A 276 4.95 -12.98 3.06
C GLY A 276 4.57 -11.87 4.03
N VAL A 277 3.95 -10.79 3.54
CA VAL A 277 3.60 -9.64 4.37
C VAL A 277 2.11 -9.33 4.24
N ASN A 278 1.42 -9.40 5.37
CA ASN A 278 0.05 -8.93 5.53
C ASN A 278 0.04 -7.76 6.51
N MET A 279 -0.08 -6.54 5.99
CA MET A 279 0.00 -5.33 6.78
C MET A 279 -1.09 -5.22 7.84
N LEU A 280 -2.31 -5.73 7.56
CA LEU A 280 -3.39 -5.74 8.54
C LEU A 280 -3.00 -6.58 9.75
N LYS A 281 -2.45 -7.79 9.50
CA LYS A 281 -2.01 -8.69 10.56
C LYS A 281 -0.81 -8.14 11.34
N VAL A 282 0.12 -7.48 10.65
CA VAL A 282 1.22 -6.77 11.33
C VAL A 282 0.68 -5.68 12.24
N GLY A 283 -0.31 -4.90 11.79
CA GLY A 283 -0.94 -3.87 12.62
C GLY A 283 -1.68 -4.42 13.84
N GLU A 284 -2.30 -5.59 13.72
CA GLU A 284 -3.01 -6.26 14.82
C GLU A 284 -2.06 -6.86 15.86
N GLU A 285 -1.00 -7.54 15.42
CA GLU A 285 -0.10 -8.28 16.31
C GLU A 285 1.12 -7.45 16.78
N ARG A 286 1.55 -6.50 15.96
CA ARG A 286 2.73 -5.65 16.21
C ARG A 286 2.45 -4.18 15.90
N PRO A 287 1.47 -3.56 16.61
CA PRO A 287 1.14 -2.15 16.44
C PRO A 287 2.34 -1.23 16.66
N ASP A 288 3.26 -1.61 17.54
CA ASP A 288 4.52 -0.91 17.79
C ASP A 288 5.35 -0.72 16.50
N LYS A 289 5.46 -1.74 15.66
CA LYS A 289 6.22 -1.64 14.39
C LYS A 289 5.55 -0.69 13.40
N VAL A 290 4.23 -0.72 13.32
CA VAL A 290 3.47 0.17 12.44
C VAL A 290 3.58 1.62 12.93
N ALA A 291 3.40 1.86 14.24
CA ALA A 291 3.54 3.18 14.84
C ALA A 291 4.96 3.77 14.61
N ASN A 292 6.01 2.96 14.77
CA ASN A 292 7.39 3.38 14.50
C ASN A 292 7.61 3.70 13.02
N ALA A 293 7.04 2.90 12.11
CA ALA A 293 7.11 3.19 10.67
C ALA A 293 6.40 4.51 10.33
N MET A 294 5.23 4.76 10.91
CA MET A 294 4.50 6.02 10.72
C MET A 294 5.29 7.22 11.20
N LYS A 295 5.86 7.17 12.41
CA LYS A 295 6.73 8.24 12.94
C LYS A 295 7.93 8.48 12.01
N ALA A 296 8.57 7.42 11.54
CA ALA A 296 9.72 7.53 10.66
C ALA A 296 9.37 8.20 9.32
N VAL A 297 8.28 7.79 8.66
CA VAL A 297 7.90 8.38 7.36
C VAL A 297 7.44 9.82 7.47
N ILE A 298 6.80 10.21 8.58
CA ILE A 298 6.47 11.61 8.86
C ILE A 298 7.77 12.43 8.96
N GLN A 299 8.72 11.99 9.77
CA GLN A 299 10.02 12.66 9.91
C GLN A 299 10.80 12.73 8.60
N MET A 300 10.81 11.66 7.80
CA MET A 300 11.46 11.64 6.48
C MET A 300 10.81 12.67 5.54
N THR A 301 9.49 12.81 5.60
CA THR A 301 8.76 13.79 4.77
C THR A 301 9.06 15.22 5.23
N GLU A 302 9.08 15.50 6.54
CA GLU A 302 9.43 16.81 7.09
C GLU A 302 10.87 17.23 6.75
N LYS A 303 11.81 16.27 6.69
CA LYS A 303 13.20 16.51 6.27
C LYS A 303 13.38 16.64 4.75
N GLY A 304 12.35 16.30 3.97
CA GLY A 304 12.45 16.27 2.52
C GLY A 304 13.16 15.03 1.95
N ASP A 305 13.43 14.01 2.77
CA ASP A 305 14.04 12.75 2.34
C ASP A 305 13.11 11.96 1.40
N VAL A 306 11.81 12.05 1.64
CA VAL A 306 10.76 11.48 0.77
C VAL A 306 9.68 12.52 0.49
N SER A 307 9.04 12.41 -0.68
CA SER A 307 7.98 13.32 -1.11
C SER A 307 6.78 12.49 -1.59
N PRO A 308 5.70 12.42 -0.79
CA PRO A 308 4.51 11.69 -1.17
C PRO A 308 3.87 12.25 -2.45
N PHE A 309 3.62 11.37 -3.42
CA PHE A 309 3.06 11.76 -4.70
C PHE A 309 1.56 11.48 -4.76
N VAL A 310 0.77 12.55 -4.95
CA VAL A 310 -0.68 12.49 -5.15
C VAL A 310 -0.95 12.43 -6.64
N GLY A 311 -1.53 11.32 -7.09
CA GLY A 311 -1.80 11.07 -8.51
C GLY A 311 -3.16 11.56 -8.98
N ALA A 312 -4.14 11.60 -8.08
CA ALA A 312 -5.47 12.14 -8.34
C ALA A 312 -6.20 12.48 -7.03
N GLU A 313 -7.07 13.50 -7.10
CA GLU A 313 -7.98 13.89 -6.02
C GLU A 313 -9.41 13.87 -6.55
N TYR A 314 -10.34 13.43 -5.73
CA TYR A 314 -11.76 13.30 -6.04
C TYR A 314 -12.60 13.80 -4.87
N ASP A 315 -13.81 14.25 -5.13
CA ASP A 315 -14.84 14.46 -4.10
C ASP A 315 -15.58 13.15 -3.81
N ILE A 316 -16.22 13.06 -2.63
CA ILE A 316 -16.99 11.87 -2.24
C ILE A 316 -18.06 11.47 -3.26
N ALA A 317 -18.66 12.43 -3.95
CA ALA A 317 -19.62 12.17 -5.04
C ALA A 317 -19.01 11.37 -6.20
N GLN A 318 -17.69 11.41 -6.36
CA GLN A 318 -16.92 10.74 -7.41
C GLN A 318 -16.24 9.44 -6.91
N LEU A 319 -16.65 8.91 -5.76
CA LEU A 319 -16.03 7.70 -5.16
C LEU A 319 -16.00 6.52 -6.15
N ALA A 320 -17.06 6.34 -6.92
CA ALA A 320 -17.15 5.26 -7.91
C ALA A 320 -16.09 5.42 -9.02
N GLU A 321 -15.88 6.65 -9.50
CA GLU A 321 -14.88 6.99 -10.52
C GLU A 321 -13.47 6.80 -9.98
N ALA A 322 -13.22 7.22 -8.75
CA ALA A 322 -11.93 7.04 -8.07
C ALA A 322 -11.56 5.55 -7.93
N HIS A 323 -12.52 4.70 -7.53
CA HIS A 323 -12.36 3.25 -7.50
C HIS A 323 -12.09 2.65 -8.89
N GLN A 324 -12.83 3.08 -9.91
CA GLN A 324 -12.63 2.63 -11.29
C GLN A 324 -11.25 3.03 -11.81
N PHE A 325 -10.80 4.25 -11.51
CA PHE A 325 -9.49 4.72 -11.91
C PHE A 325 -8.38 3.89 -11.28
N LEU A 326 -8.48 3.57 -9.98
CA LEU A 326 -7.52 2.69 -9.30
C LEU A 326 -7.53 1.27 -9.89
N GLU A 327 -8.71 0.69 -10.10
CA GLU A 327 -8.90 -0.66 -10.67
C GLU A 327 -8.32 -0.77 -12.08
N SER A 328 -8.44 0.29 -12.89
CA SER A 328 -7.92 0.34 -14.27
C SER A 328 -6.40 0.26 -14.35
N ARG A 329 -5.69 0.37 -13.22
CA ARG A 329 -4.21 0.43 -13.14
C ARG A 329 -3.60 1.61 -13.92
N LYS A 330 -4.36 2.68 -14.17
CA LYS A 330 -3.86 3.91 -14.79
C LYS A 330 -3.25 4.86 -13.75
N SER A 331 -3.65 4.75 -12.50
CA SER A 331 -3.19 5.61 -11.41
C SER A 331 -1.68 5.55 -11.18
N LYS A 332 -1.13 6.67 -10.72
CA LYS A 332 0.23 6.84 -10.17
C LYS A 332 0.08 7.34 -8.74
N GLY A 333 0.99 6.95 -7.83
CA GLY A 333 0.97 7.44 -6.45
C GLY A 333 -0.35 7.21 -5.71
N LYS A 334 -0.73 8.17 -4.86
CA LYS A 334 -1.95 8.12 -4.03
C LYS A 334 -3.18 8.67 -4.77
N ILE A 335 -4.31 8.02 -4.56
CA ILE A 335 -5.64 8.56 -4.87
C ILE A 335 -6.27 9.00 -3.57
N VAL A 336 -6.78 10.22 -3.54
CA VAL A 336 -7.36 10.88 -2.38
C VAL A 336 -8.82 11.20 -2.66
N VAL A 337 -9.68 11.03 -1.67
CA VAL A 337 -11.09 11.42 -1.72
C VAL A 337 -11.39 12.36 -0.56
N LYS A 338 -12.02 13.49 -0.85
CA LYS A 338 -12.41 14.55 0.11
C LYS A 338 -13.92 14.46 0.39
N TRP A 339 -14.29 14.82 1.61
CA TRP A 339 -15.68 14.96 2.02
C TRP A 339 -16.24 16.34 1.65
#